data_09001d80f380f1a8a26f1e3a57cf09e9
#
_entry.id   09001d80f380f1a8a26f1e3a57cf09e9
#
_cell.length_a   1.000
_cell.length_b   1.000
_cell.length_c   1.000
_cell.angle_alpha   90.00
_cell.angle_beta   90.00
_cell.angle_gamma   90.00
#
_symmetry.space_group_name_H-M   'P 1'
#
loop_
_entity.id
_entity.type
_entity.pdbx_description
1 polymer ?
#
loop_
_entity_poly.entity_id
_entity_poly.type
_entity_poly.pdbx_seq_one_letter_code
_entity_poly.pdbx_strand_id
1 'polypeptide(L)'
;MANNILLNYWINEVHWGYNYLLVIILLLVISILLYRIRKLQKTIKKTNHSYRFSFDILDNLPFPIFVKDITNDFRYYYWNKESAAQSGISSEEAIGHTDYEIYGEERGEKYRHIDKELIQAGK
;
A
#
# COMPACT_ATOMS: atom_id res chain seq x y z
N MET A 1 5.56 68.43 -1.99
CA MET A 1 6.58 67.43 -1.61
C MET A 1 6.19 66.56 -0.43
N ALA A 2 5.59 67.09 0.64
CA ALA A 2 5.23 66.32 1.83
C ALA A 2 4.20 65.18 1.59
N ASN A 3 3.20 65.37 0.68
CA ASN A 3 2.18 64.36 0.41
C ASN A 3 2.74 63.11 -0.26
N ASN A 4 3.79 63.16 -1.04
CA ASN A 4 4.37 61.98 -1.69
C ASN A 4 5.18 61.13 -0.69
N ILE A 5 5.77 61.74 0.35
CA ILE A 5 6.53 61.03 1.37
C ILE A 5 5.59 60.21 2.25
N LEU A 6 4.49 60.80 2.67
CA LEU A 6 3.46 60.12 3.49
C LEU A 6 2.80 59.02 2.70
N LEU A 7 2.50 59.20 1.42
CA LEU A 7 1.90 58.17 0.55
C LEU A 7 2.84 56.96 0.38
N ASN A 8 4.12 57.20 0.14
CA ASN A 8 5.13 56.12 0.01
C ASN A 8 5.35 55.38 1.32
N TYR A 9 5.29 56.08 2.48
CA TYR A 9 5.34 55.44 3.80
C TYR A 9 4.14 54.50 4.00
N TRP A 10 2.92 54.95 3.72
CA TRP A 10 1.70 54.14 3.81
C TRP A 10 1.71 52.95 2.88
N ILE A 11 2.15 53.11 1.63
CA ILE A 11 2.25 52.02 0.66
C ILE A 11 3.24 50.96 1.17
N ASN A 12 4.40 51.36 1.69
CA ASN A 12 5.38 50.41 2.23
C ASN A 12 4.83 49.66 3.46
N GLU A 13 4.20 50.32 4.43
CA GLU A 13 3.64 49.66 5.60
C GLU A 13 2.54 48.63 5.22
N VAL A 14 1.66 48.99 4.27
CA VAL A 14 0.64 48.08 3.75
C VAL A 14 1.25 46.87 3.08
N HIS A 15 2.28 47.06 2.26
CA HIS A 15 2.99 45.94 1.59
C HIS A 15 3.65 44.99 2.61
N TRP A 16 4.27 45.49 3.66
CA TRP A 16 4.84 44.64 4.70
C TRP A 16 3.78 43.84 5.43
N GLY A 17 2.64 44.44 5.77
CA GLY A 17 1.52 43.75 6.41
C GLY A 17 0.97 42.58 5.59
N TYR A 18 0.78 42.76 4.27
CA TYR A 18 0.34 41.69 3.39
C TYR A 18 1.35 40.54 3.30
N ASN A 19 2.65 40.87 3.23
CA ASN A 19 3.70 39.84 3.19
C ASN A 19 3.72 38.98 4.46
N TYR A 20 3.59 39.58 5.65
CA TYR A 20 3.49 38.83 6.92
C TYR A 20 2.24 37.96 6.97
N LEU A 21 1.09 38.45 6.50
CA LEU A 21 -0.15 37.69 6.47
C LEU A 21 -0.02 36.47 5.56
N LEU A 22 0.55 36.62 4.37
CA LEU A 22 0.81 35.53 3.45
C LEU A 22 1.74 34.47 4.05
N VAL A 23 2.79 34.87 4.73
CA VAL A 23 3.73 33.96 5.43
C VAL A 23 2.99 33.18 6.52
N ILE A 24 2.15 33.84 7.32
CA ILE A 24 1.36 33.17 8.37
C ILE A 24 0.40 32.14 7.76
N ILE A 25 -0.32 32.52 6.69
CA ILE A 25 -1.22 31.60 5.99
C ILE A 25 -0.44 30.39 5.45
N LEU A 26 0.72 30.62 4.83
CA LEU A 26 1.57 29.56 4.31
C LEU A 26 2.02 28.59 5.43
N LEU A 27 2.46 29.12 6.57
CA LEU A 27 2.85 28.32 7.73
C LEU A 27 1.69 27.49 8.28
N LEU A 28 0.48 28.06 8.34
CA LEU A 28 -0.72 27.34 8.74
C LEU A 28 -1.04 26.19 7.77
N VAL A 29 -0.98 26.44 6.47
CA VAL A 29 -1.20 25.41 5.44
C VAL A 29 -0.17 24.28 5.57
N ILE A 30 1.11 24.62 5.71
CA ILE A 30 2.18 23.64 5.91
C ILE A 30 1.93 22.83 7.18
N SER A 31 1.54 23.45 8.27
CA SER A 31 1.24 22.78 9.55
C SER A 31 0.09 21.79 9.40
N ILE A 32 -0.98 22.17 8.69
CA ILE A 32 -2.13 21.30 8.41
C ILE A 32 -1.70 20.12 7.53
N LEU A 33 -0.91 20.36 6.49
CA LEU A 33 -0.40 19.29 5.61
C LEU A 33 0.48 18.31 6.38
N LEU A 34 1.39 18.78 7.19
CA LEU A 34 2.26 17.94 8.02
C LEU A 34 1.43 17.11 9.02
N TYR A 35 0.41 17.68 9.63
CA TYR A 35 -0.51 16.93 10.49
C TYR A 35 -1.24 15.82 9.73
N ARG A 36 -1.75 16.11 8.52
CA ARG A 36 -2.41 15.14 7.65
C ARG A 36 -1.48 13.99 7.27
N ILE A 37 -0.25 14.31 6.86
CA ILE A 37 0.78 13.31 6.51
C ILE A 37 1.09 12.39 7.70
N ARG A 38 1.32 12.96 8.89
CA ARG A 38 1.58 12.17 10.12
C ARG A 38 0.40 11.25 10.46
N LYS A 39 -0.83 11.74 10.32
CA LYS A 39 -2.04 10.93 10.55
C LYS A 39 -2.13 9.77 9.56
N LEU A 40 -1.89 10.01 8.27
CA LEU A 40 -1.88 8.96 7.24
C LEU A 40 -0.80 7.93 7.51
N GLN A 41 0.43 8.34 7.82
CA GLN A 41 1.53 7.43 8.16
C GLN A 41 1.18 6.53 9.36
N LYS A 42 0.55 7.09 10.40
CA LYS A 42 0.12 6.31 11.57
C LYS A 42 -0.94 5.26 11.20
N THR A 43 -1.89 5.61 10.33
CA THR A 43 -2.92 4.68 9.84
C THR A 43 -2.30 3.55 9.02
N ILE A 44 -1.43 3.87 8.07
CA ILE A 44 -0.71 2.88 7.24
C ILE A 44 0.10 1.94 8.13
N LYS A 45 0.85 2.47 9.11
CA LYS A 45 1.65 1.64 10.03
C LYS A 45 0.79 0.67 10.85
N LYS A 46 -0.38 1.12 11.33
CA LYS A 46 -1.33 0.26 12.08
C LYS A 46 -1.90 -0.85 11.19
N THR A 47 -2.30 -0.51 9.96
CA THR A 47 -2.84 -1.46 9.00
C THR A 47 -1.79 -2.51 8.63
N ASN A 48 -0.57 -2.10 8.30
CA ASN A 48 0.53 -3.01 7.99
C ASN A 48 0.87 -3.95 9.16
N HIS A 49 0.82 -3.48 10.40
CA HIS A 49 1.04 -4.32 11.58
C HIS A 49 -0.03 -5.41 11.69
N SER A 50 -1.29 -5.08 11.47
CA SER A 50 -2.40 -6.04 11.50
C SER A 50 -2.27 -7.10 10.41
N TYR A 51 -1.93 -6.71 9.19
CA TYR A 51 -1.66 -7.64 8.09
C TYR A 51 -0.49 -8.58 8.39
N ARG A 52 0.64 -8.04 8.85
CA ARG A 52 1.81 -8.85 9.20
C ARG A 52 1.49 -9.88 10.27
N PHE A 53 0.79 -9.48 11.31
CA PHE A 53 0.34 -10.41 12.36
C PHE A 53 -0.51 -11.56 11.81
N SER A 54 -1.43 -11.28 10.88
CA SER A 54 -2.24 -12.30 10.23
C SER A 54 -1.40 -13.27 9.41
N PHE A 55 -0.45 -12.76 8.62
CA PHE A 55 0.47 -13.62 7.86
C PHE A 55 1.42 -14.41 8.76
N ASP A 56 1.91 -13.82 9.86
CA ASP A 56 2.74 -14.53 10.84
C ASP A 56 1.99 -15.72 11.45
N ILE A 57 0.68 -15.60 11.68
CA ILE A 57 -0.15 -16.74 12.13
C ILE A 57 -0.23 -17.80 11.04
N LEU A 58 -0.58 -17.42 9.81
CA LEU A 58 -0.70 -18.34 8.68
C LEU A 58 0.61 -19.08 8.38
N ASP A 59 1.74 -18.40 8.53
CA ASP A 59 3.07 -18.98 8.33
C ASP A 59 3.46 -20.05 9.36
N ASN A 60 2.85 -20.03 10.53
CA ASN A 60 3.14 -20.99 11.60
C ASN A 60 2.07 -22.08 11.74
N LEU A 61 1.10 -22.13 10.85
CA LEU A 61 0.12 -23.23 10.82
C LEU A 61 0.76 -24.49 10.22
N PRO A 62 0.47 -25.67 10.81
CA PRO A 62 1.09 -26.94 10.40
C PRO A 62 0.42 -27.59 9.19
N PHE A 63 -0.06 -26.81 8.25
CA PHE A 63 -0.66 -27.28 7.00
C PHE A 63 -0.43 -26.28 5.88
N PRO A 64 -0.36 -26.74 4.61
CA PRO A 64 -0.08 -25.86 3.48
C PRO A 64 -1.23 -24.88 3.27
N ILE A 65 -0.86 -23.59 3.19
CA ILE A 65 -1.79 -22.51 2.89
C ILE A 65 -1.19 -21.66 1.78
N PHE A 66 -1.98 -21.45 0.75
CA PHE A 66 -1.66 -20.52 -0.31
C PHE A 66 -2.89 -19.72 -0.73
N VAL A 67 -2.66 -18.56 -1.31
CA VAL A 67 -3.72 -17.71 -1.88
C VAL A 67 -3.34 -17.36 -3.29
N LYS A 68 -4.30 -17.44 -4.20
CA LYS A 68 -4.14 -17.03 -5.60
C LYS A 68 -4.98 -15.79 -5.90
N ASP A 69 -4.44 -14.90 -6.70
CA ASP A 69 -5.16 -13.73 -7.21
C ASP A 69 -5.91 -14.11 -8.49
N ILE A 70 -7.22 -14.31 -8.37
CA ILE A 70 -8.09 -14.68 -9.50
C ILE A 70 -8.20 -13.57 -10.56
N THR A 71 -7.92 -12.32 -10.18
CA THR A 71 -7.97 -11.18 -11.11
C THR A 71 -6.67 -11.00 -11.88
N ASN A 72 -5.60 -11.65 -11.42
CA ASN A 72 -4.27 -11.60 -12.01
C ASN A 72 -3.80 -13.01 -12.44
N ASP A 73 -4.57 -13.63 -13.30
CA ASP A 73 -4.27 -14.94 -13.91
C ASP A 73 -3.97 -16.05 -12.89
N PHE A 74 -4.62 -16.04 -11.73
CA PHE A 74 -4.42 -17.03 -10.66
C PHE A 74 -2.98 -17.14 -10.17
N ARG A 75 -2.22 -16.06 -10.23
CA ARG A 75 -0.87 -16.03 -9.68
C ARG A 75 -0.91 -16.17 -8.17
N TYR A 76 0.05 -16.90 -7.62
CA TYR A 76 0.19 -17.03 -6.19
C TYR A 76 0.49 -15.67 -5.57
N TYR A 77 -0.35 -15.27 -4.62
CA TYR A 77 -0.21 -14.05 -3.84
C TYR A 77 0.40 -14.31 -2.46
N TYR A 78 0.14 -15.50 -1.92
CA TYR A 78 0.65 -15.93 -0.62
C TYR A 78 0.99 -17.42 -0.65
N TRP A 79 2.05 -17.80 0.05
CA TRP A 79 2.57 -19.15 0.13
C TRP A 79 3.27 -19.31 1.47
N ASN A 80 2.72 -20.13 2.41
CA ASN A 80 3.27 -20.29 3.74
C ASN A 80 4.45 -21.28 3.78
N LYS A 81 5.11 -21.34 4.95
CA LYS A 81 6.27 -22.22 5.17
C LYS A 81 5.94 -23.69 4.96
N GLU A 82 4.75 -24.13 5.37
CA GLU A 82 4.33 -25.51 5.19
C GLU A 82 4.07 -25.86 3.73
N SER A 83 3.51 -24.93 2.94
CA SER A 83 3.43 -25.07 1.49
C SER A 83 4.81 -25.24 0.86
N ALA A 84 5.79 -24.46 1.28
CA ALA A 84 7.17 -24.58 0.82
C ALA A 84 7.80 -25.92 1.22
N ALA A 85 7.60 -26.36 2.47
CA ALA A 85 8.12 -27.63 2.96
C ALA A 85 7.56 -28.85 2.23
N GLN A 86 6.25 -28.85 1.94
CA GLN A 86 5.61 -29.98 1.27
C GLN A 86 5.84 -30.03 -0.24
N SER A 87 5.88 -28.88 -0.91
CA SER A 87 6.07 -28.81 -2.36
C SER A 87 7.54 -28.84 -2.79
N GLY A 88 8.43 -28.43 -1.91
CA GLY A 88 9.85 -28.20 -2.25
C GLY A 88 10.08 -26.88 -2.99
N ILE A 89 9.07 -26.02 -3.09
CA ILE A 89 9.12 -24.72 -3.80
C ILE A 89 9.06 -23.60 -2.79
N SER A 90 10.05 -22.73 -2.78
CA SER A 90 10.10 -21.61 -1.84
C SER A 90 9.01 -20.57 -2.10
N SER A 91 8.72 -19.72 -1.14
CA SER A 91 7.75 -18.63 -1.31
C SER A 91 8.21 -17.62 -2.38
N GLU A 92 9.51 -17.39 -2.50
CA GLU A 92 10.11 -16.52 -3.51
C GLU A 92 9.92 -17.07 -4.93
N GLU A 93 9.94 -18.39 -5.09
CA GLU A 93 9.70 -19.06 -6.37
C GLU A 93 8.22 -19.17 -6.71
N ALA A 94 7.34 -19.22 -5.70
CA ALA A 94 5.90 -19.38 -5.91
C ALA A 94 5.18 -18.05 -6.14
N ILE A 95 5.47 -17.02 -5.31
CA ILE A 95 4.75 -15.75 -5.34
C ILE A 95 4.96 -15.02 -6.69
N GLY A 96 3.85 -14.59 -7.28
CA GLY A 96 3.85 -13.93 -8.58
C GLY A 96 3.82 -14.88 -9.78
N HIS A 97 3.93 -16.19 -9.57
CA HIS A 97 3.88 -17.22 -10.63
C HIS A 97 2.54 -17.94 -10.66
N THR A 98 2.21 -18.48 -11.82
CA THR A 98 1.03 -19.35 -12.04
C THR A 98 1.38 -20.82 -11.80
N ASP A 99 0.38 -21.70 -11.73
CA ASP A 99 0.60 -23.15 -11.68
C ASP A 99 1.37 -23.67 -12.89
N TYR A 100 1.14 -23.10 -14.06
CA TYR A 100 1.84 -23.48 -15.30
C TYR A 100 3.34 -23.17 -15.22
N GLU A 101 3.68 -22.00 -14.70
CA GLU A 101 5.08 -21.55 -14.56
C GLU A 101 5.83 -22.38 -13.52
N ILE A 102 5.13 -22.85 -12.48
CA ILE A 102 5.73 -23.62 -11.37
C ILE A 102 5.77 -25.13 -11.69
N TYR A 103 4.66 -25.70 -12.16
CA TYR A 103 4.49 -27.15 -12.26
C TYR A 103 4.48 -27.68 -13.69
N GLY A 104 4.57 -26.80 -14.69
CA GLY A 104 4.47 -27.15 -16.11
C GLY A 104 3.03 -27.29 -16.60
N GLU A 105 2.88 -27.52 -17.91
CA GLU A 105 1.59 -27.48 -18.63
C GLU A 105 0.56 -28.46 -18.06
N GLU A 106 0.90 -29.74 -17.92
CA GLU A 106 -0.02 -30.80 -17.51
C GLU A 106 -0.61 -30.58 -16.11
N ARG A 107 0.25 -30.28 -15.12
CA ARG A 107 -0.18 -30.02 -13.74
C ARG A 107 -0.85 -28.66 -13.61
N GLY A 108 -0.35 -27.67 -14.32
CA GLY A 108 -0.92 -26.32 -14.36
C GLY A 108 -2.36 -26.32 -14.85
N GLU A 109 -2.66 -27.05 -15.93
CA GLU A 109 -4.03 -27.21 -16.44
C GLU A 109 -4.96 -27.87 -15.41
N LYS A 110 -4.50 -28.94 -14.78
CA LYS A 110 -5.26 -29.63 -13.73
C LYS A 110 -5.60 -28.71 -12.56
N TYR A 111 -4.65 -27.96 -12.05
CA TYR A 111 -4.88 -27.03 -10.93
C TYR A 111 -5.78 -25.87 -11.34
N ARG A 112 -5.58 -25.34 -12.53
CA ARG A 112 -6.43 -24.29 -13.10
C ARG A 112 -7.90 -24.74 -13.25
N HIS A 113 -8.11 -25.96 -13.63
CA HIS A 113 -9.46 -26.53 -13.74
C HIS A 113 -10.12 -26.61 -12.37
N ILE A 114 -9.43 -27.13 -11.35
CA ILE A 114 -9.91 -27.21 -9.98
C ILE A 114 -10.25 -25.82 -9.44
N ASP A 115 -9.38 -24.84 -9.63
CA ASP A 115 -9.61 -23.47 -9.19
C ASP A 115 -10.89 -22.88 -9.81
N LYS A 116 -11.10 -23.06 -11.11
CA LYS A 116 -12.30 -22.60 -11.81
C LYS A 116 -13.58 -23.29 -11.29
N GLU A 117 -13.53 -24.59 -11.03
CA GLU A 117 -14.66 -25.32 -10.45
C GLU A 117 -15.00 -24.82 -9.04
N LEU A 118 -14.01 -24.57 -8.20
CA LEU A 118 -14.22 -24.01 -6.84
C LEU A 118 -14.88 -22.64 -6.89
N ILE A 119 -14.44 -21.77 -7.79
CA ILE A 119 -15.03 -20.43 -7.97
C ILE A 119 -16.49 -20.55 -8.44
N GLN A 120 -16.78 -21.41 -9.41
CA GLN A 120 -18.15 -21.62 -9.91
C GLN A 120 -19.07 -22.22 -8.83
N ALA A 121 -18.54 -23.06 -7.95
CA ALA A 121 -19.28 -23.62 -6.83
C ALA A 121 -19.49 -22.61 -5.66
N GLY A 122 -18.95 -21.42 -5.76
CA GLY A 122 -19.07 -20.39 -4.71
C GLY A 122 -18.29 -20.74 -3.42
N LYS A 123 -17.24 -21.46 -3.54
CA LYS A 123 -16.40 -21.94 -2.43
C LYS A 123 -15.06 -21.21 -2.42
#